data_47080aa8a8a392328bedba81bae17c2d
#
_entry.id   47080aa8a8a392328bedba81bae17c2d
#
_cell.length_a   1.000
_cell.length_b   1.000
_cell.length_c   1.000
_cell.angle_alpha   90.00
_cell.angle_beta   90.00
_cell.angle_gamma   90.00
#
_symmetry.space_group_name_H-M   'P 1'
#
loop_
_entity.id
_entity.type
_entity.pdbx_description
1 polymer ?
#
loop_
_entity_poly.entity_id
_entity_poly.type
_entity_poly.pdbx_seq_one_letter_code
_entity_poly.pdbx_strand_id
1 'polypeptide(L)' 'MEQEKYHLRRRLQAAEEEYDLRVNELQADISSLRKSLDEATAVQRQSEKEKSLLITNLTEQNQRLTAQLREVNK' A
#
# COMPACT_ATOMS: atom_id res chain seq x y z
N MET A 1 14.88 49.17 17.34
CA MET A 1 15.49 48.98 18.66
C MET A 1 15.87 47.52 18.82
N GLU A 2 16.96 47.26 19.53
CA GLU A 2 17.57 45.92 19.62
C GLU A 2 16.66 44.93 20.30
N GLN A 3 15.86 45.27 21.25
CA GLN A 3 14.93 44.37 21.95
C GLN A 3 13.83 43.86 21.01
N GLU A 4 13.32 44.69 20.14
CA GLU A 4 12.29 44.29 19.17
C GLU A 4 12.89 43.33 18.13
N LYS A 5 14.10 43.60 17.66
CA LYS A 5 14.80 42.71 16.75
C LYS A 5 15.08 41.36 17.39
N TYR A 6 15.43 41.34 18.65
CA TYR A 6 15.67 40.12 19.40
C TYR A 6 14.39 39.28 19.53
N HIS A 7 13.28 39.89 19.86
CA HIS A 7 11.98 39.21 19.96
C HIS A 7 11.52 38.65 18.62
N LEU A 8 11.70 39.41 17.55
CA LEU A 8 11.34 38.96 16.20
C LEU A 8 12.19 37.78 15.75
N ARG A 9 13.49 37.81 16.02
CA ARG A 9 14.38 36.68 15.72
C ARG A 9 13.98 35.42 16.48
N ARG A 10 13.61 35.59 17.74
CA ARG A 10 13.20 34.47 18.58
C ARG A 10 11.90 33.85 18.08
N ARG A 11 10.95 34.67 17.68
CA ARG A 11 9.69 34.21 17.08
C ARG A 11 9.93 33.47 15.77
N LEU A 12 10.81 34.01 14.93
CA LEU A 12 11.14 33.40 13.67
C LEU A 12 11.81 32.05 13.88
N GLN A 13 12.76 31.98 14.80
CA GLN A 13 13.45 30.74 15.13
C GLN A 13 12.49 29.67 15.64
N ALA A 14 11.57 30.05 16.54
CA ALA A 14 10.56 29.14 17.06
C ALA A 14 9.63 28.63 15.97
N ALA A 15 9.24 29.53 15.06
CA ALA A 15 8.41 29.14 13.91
C ALA A 15 9.13 28.19 12.97
N GLU A 16 10.41 28.43 12.72
CA GLU A 16 11.24 27.52 11.90
C GLU A 16 11.37 26.14 12.53
N GLU A 17 11.58 26.09 13.85
CA GLU A 17 11.66 24.81 14.58
C GLU A 17 10.34 24.05 14.53
N GLU A 18 9.23 24.74 14.72
CA GLU A 18 7.89 24.11 14.57
C GLU A 18 7.66 23.59 13.16
N TYR A 19 8.06 24.37 12.17
CA TYR A 19 7.94 23.99 10.78
C TYR A 19 8.74 22.73 10.48
N ASP A 20 9.98 22.68 10.95
CA ASP A 20 10.86 21.53 10.75
C ASP A 20 10.31 20.27 11.42
N LEU A 21 9.80 20.40 12.63
CA LEU A 21 9.14 19.29 13.33
C LEU A 21 7.95 18.76 12.54
N ARG A 22 7.14 19.68 12.03
CA ARG A 22 5.95 19.32 11.26
C ARG A 22 6.31 18.62 9.95
N VAL A 23 7.33 19.12 9.26
CA VAL A 23 7.83 18.50 8.03
C VAL A 23 8.33 17.08 8.32
N ASN A 24 9.08 16.89 9.40
CA ASN A 24 9.57 15.58 9.79
C ASN A 24 8.43 14.61 10.12
N GLU A 25 7.41 15.07 10.84
CA GLU A 25 6.22 14.27 11.14
C GLU A 25 5.49 13.85 9.87
N LEU A 26 5.30 14.80 8.94
CA LEU A 26 4.64 14.51 7.67
C LEU A 26 5.43 13.52 6.83
N GLN A 27 6.75 13.65 6.80
CA GLN A 27 7.60 12.70 6.09
C GLN A 27 7.51 11.30 6.67
N ALA A 28 7.46 11.18 8.00
CA ALA A 28 7.27 9.92 8.68
C ALA A 28 5.91 9.30 8.32
N ASP A 29 4.86 10.11 8.30
CA ASP A 29 3.52 9.67 7.93
C ASP A 29 3.47 9.19 6.48
N ILE A 30 4.11 9.91 5.56
CA ILE A 30 4.19 9.52 4.16
C ILE A 30 4.90 8.17 4.02
N SER A 31 6.02 7.98 4.70
CA SER A 31 6.77 6.72 4.68
C SER A 31 5.93 5.56 5.20
N SER A 32 5.21 5.79 6.31
CA SER A 32 4.33 4.80 6.90
C SER A 32 3.18 4.42 5.96
N LEU A 33 2.56 5.41 5.32
CA LEU A 33 1.48 5.19 4.36
C LEU A 33 1.96 4.43 3.13
N ARG A 34 3.14 4.76 2.62
CA ARG A 34 3.74 4.04 1.49
C ARG A 34 3.98 2.57 1.83
N LYS A 35 4.49 2.32 3.01
CA LYS A 35 4.73 0.95 3.47
C LYS A 35 3.42 0.17 3.55
N SER A 36 2.38 0.76 4.13
CA SER A 36 1.05 0.15 4.21
C SER A 36 0.48 -0.13 2.82
N LEU A 37 0.65 0.80 1.90
CA LEU A 37 0.18 0.64 0.52
C LEU A 37 0.91 -0.50 -0.19
N ASP A 38 2.23 -0.58 -0.03
CA ASP A 38 3.03 -1.64 -0.63
C ASP A 38 2.63 -3.01 -0.09
N GLU A 39 2.40 -3.11 1.21
CA GLU A 39 1.92 -4.35 1.84
C GLU A 39 0.55 -4.75 1.32
N ALA A 40 -0.37 -3.80 1.22
CA ALA A 40 -1.71 -4.07 0.69
C ALA A 40 -1.66 -4.50 -0.78
N THR A 41 -0.81 -3.87 -1.57
CA THR A 41 -0.61 -4.23 -2.98
C THR A 41 -0.05 -5.64 -3.12
N ALA A 42 0.92 -5.99 -2.28
CA ALA A 42 1.51 -7.33 -2.29
C ALA A 42 0.48 -8.41 -1.92
N VAL A 43 -0.35 -8.15 -0.91
CA VAL A 43 -1.42 -9.06 -0.50
C VAL A 43 -2.44 -9.24 -1.63
N GLN A 44 -2.81 -8.14 -2.29
CA GLN A 44 -3.76 -8.19 -3.40
C GLN A 44 -3.22 -9.00 -4.58
N ARG A 45 -1.95 -8.81 -4.94
CA ARG A 45 -1.31 -9.58 -6.02
C ARG A 45 -1.28 -11.07 -5.70
N GLN A 46 -0.97 -11.41 -4.47
CA GLN A 46 -0.95 -12.80 -4.03
C GLN A 46 -2.35 -13.42 -4.10
N SER A 47 -3.37 -12.70 -3.66
CA SER A 47 -4.75 -13.14 -3.72
C SER A 47 -5.22 -13.35 -5.17
N GLU A 48 -4.88 -12.45 -6.07
CA GLU A 48 -5.22 -12.56 -7.49
C GLU A 48 -4.54 -13.78 -8.13
N LYS A 49 -3.28 -14.03 -7.76
CA LYS A 49 -2.52 -15.16 -8.24
C LYS A 49 -3.16 -16.48 -7.79
N GLU A 50 -3.56 -16.56 -6.53
CA GLU A 50 -4.24 -17.74 -6.00
C GLU A 50 -5.59 -17.99 -6.67
N LYS A 51 -6.36 -16.92 -6.91
CA LYS A 51 -7.62 -17.02 -7.64
C LYS A 51 -7.43 -17.52 -9.07
N SER A 52 -6.42 -17.01 -9.75
CA SER A 52 -6.07 -17.41 -11.11
C SER A 52 -5.73 -18.90 -11.18
N LEU A 53 -4.91 -19.37 -10.24
CA LEU A 53 -4.56 -20.78 -10.15
C LEU A 53 -5.76 -21.66 -9.86
N LEU A 54 -6.66 -21.22 -8.99
CA LEU A 54 -7.87 -21.94 -8.67
C LEU A 54 -8.79 -22.04 -9.89
N ILE A 55 -8.96 -20.95 -10.64
CA ILE A 55 -9.76 -20.95 -11.86
C ILE A 55 -9.18 -21.93 -12.90
N THR A 56 -7.87 -21.92 -13.08
CA THR A 56 -7.19 -22.85 -13.98
C THR A 56 -7.43 -24.31 -13.57
N ASN A 57 -7.29 -24.63 -12.31
CA ASN A 57 -7.51 -25.98 -11.78
C ASN A 57 -8.95 -26.43 -11.99
N LEU A 58 -9.90 -25.58 -11.67
CA LEU A 58 -11.32 -25.89 -11.86
C LEU A 58 -11.68 -26.10 -13.33
N THR A 59 -11.12 -25.31 -14.22
CA THR A 59 -11.31 -25.42 -15.65
C THR A 59 -10.78 -26.78 -16.14
N GLU A 60 -9.61 -27.18 -15.72
CA GLU A 60 -9.01 -28.47 -16.06
C GLU A 60 -9.88 -29.63 -15.57
N GLN A 61 -10.33 -29.56 -14.31
CA GLN A 61 -11.22 -30.58 -13.75
C GLN A 61 -12.53 -30.69 -14.53
N ASN A 62 -13.11 -29.56 -14.88
CA ASN A 62 -14.34 -29.54 -15.68
C ASN A 62 -14.16 -30.16 -17.06
N GLN A 63 -13.03 -29.90 -17.70
CA GLN A 63 -12.71 -30.50 -18.99
C GLN A 63 -12.56 -32.01 -18.90
N ARG A 64 -11.90 -32.50 -17.85
CA ARG A 64 -11.75 -33.96 -17.60
C ARG A 64 -13.10 -34.61 -17.36
N LEU A 65 -13.93 -34.00 -16.51
CA LEU A 65 -15.25 -34.54 -16.22
C LEU A 65 -16.13 -34.55 -17.46
N THR A 66 -16.08 -33.53 -18.29
CA THR A 66 -16.82 -33.48 -19.56
C THR A 66 -16.38 -34.60 -20.48
N ALA A 67 -15.08 -34.82 -20.61
CA ALA A 67 -14.54 -35.90 -21.42
C ALA A 67 -14.99 -37.27 -20.92
N GLN A 68 -14.98 -37.50 -19.60
CA GLN A 68 -15.44 -38.74 -19.00
C GLN A 68 -16.92 -38.98 -19.25
N LEU A 69 -17.73 -37.93 -19.12
CA LEU A 69 -19.18 -38.05 -19.41
C LEU A 69 -19.44 -38.40 -20.88
N ARG A 70 -18.67 -37.86 -21.81
CA ARG A 70 -18.79 -38.19 -23.24
C ARG A 70 -18.47 -39.64 -23.50
N GLU A 71 -17.45 -40.18 -22.83
CA GLU A 71 -17.06 -41.59 -22.99
C GLU A 71 -18.15 -42.51 -22.44
N VAL A 72 -18.74 -42.19 -21.28
CA VAL A 72 -19.77 -43.00 -20.67
C VAL A 72 -21.05 -43.01 -21.53
N ASN A 73 -21.35 -41.90 -22.24
CA ASN A 73 -22.54 -41.80 -23.05
C ASN A 73 -22.41 -42.41 -24.45
N LYS A 74 -21.22 -42.89 -24.77
CA LYS A 74 -21.02 -43.66 -25.99
C LYS A 74 -21.49 -45.10 -25.78
#